data_56b9df68ccd7b9183a65097ddcfbc997
#
_entry.id   56b9df68ccd7b9183a65097ddcfbc997
#
_cell.length_a   1.000
_cell.length_b   1.000
_cell.length_c   1.000
_cell.angle_alpha   90.00
_cell.angle_beta   90.00
_cell.angle_gamma   90.00
#
_symmetry.space_group_name_H-M   'P 1'
#
loop_
_entity.id
_entity.type
_entity.pdbx_description
1 polymer ?
#
loop_
_entity_poly.entity_id
_entity_poly.type
_entity_poly.pdbx_seq_one_letter_code
_entity_poly.pdbx_strand_id
1 'polypeptide(L)'
;MHFIRPARLTAALVVLMVFATVASAADEIPTGNPGPSHFLRGAVQAGSVLQTNDFLKGNNQSGEPIDSFQSLRLEFGWQTDGSMDWHHSYNFPSYGIGLYGANLDNDEELGTPTSLYGFFVWPLVRGERWRFNFDLAFGLTNDWKPYDPVTNPKQIAMGLGRSVHIEGGPNVEYRLADRWALIGGVTFTHFSNGGTQRPNHGINQVGPLLFVKYDTDMPVTPPVRRQIDDFPRGWDLTVTGSTGKRNLDLELQRPDQERFLNRSYFIGNLTVGMGRRFSCKSRYVFGLDLGYDESVGDLIILDGMENGINASGSTGDNFELALFGGYEIVAHRTHLVIHLGYKVLRKDLPNRLPDFYQRLGVKQFFYQDWFAGLNVRFHEIGSADNLEWNIGYKMEM
;
A
#
# COMPACT_ATOMS: atom_id res chain seq x y z
N MET A 1 -21.77 14.49 21.58
CA MET A 1 -20.36 14.91 21.33
C MET A 1 -19.50 13.66 21.26
N HIS A 2 -19.22 13.14 20.05
CA HIS A 2 -18.33 11.99 19.88
C HIS A 2 -16.89 12.50 19.89
N PHE A 3 -16.15 12.16 20.94
CA PHE A 3 -14.70 12.40 20.99
C PHE A 3 -14.02 11.61 19.86
N ILE A 4 -13.39 12.32 18.95
CA ILE A 4 -12.53 11.73 17.91
C ILE A 4 -11.37 11.02 18.63
N ARG A 5 -11.35 9.69 18.59
CA ARG A 5 -10.28 8.91 19.22
C ARG A 5 -8.91 9.26 18.57
N PRO A 6 -7.85 9.52 19.34
CA PRO A 6 -6.56 10.01 18.83
C PRO A 6 -5.91 9.09 17.77
N ALA A 7 -6.22 7.79 17.76
CA ALA A 7 -5.78 6.87 16.72
C ALA A 7 -6.33 7.17 15.31
N ARG A 8 -7.42 7.99 15.20
CA ARG A 8 -7.96 8.41 13.89
C ARG A 8 -7.13 9.52 13.24
N LEU A 9 -6.49 10.38 14.05
CA LEU A 9 -5.63 11.45 13.55
C LEU A 9 -4.25 10.94 13.12
N THR A 10 -3.68 9.95 13.80
CA THR A 10 -2.32 9.47 13.55
C THR A 10 -2.19 8.76 12.20
N ALA A 11 -3.13 7.90 11.83
CA ALA A 11 -3.07 7.17 10.55
C ALA A 11 -3.32 8.10 9.35
N ALA A 12 -4.27 9.03 9.44
CA ALA A 12 -4.51 10.04 8.41
C ALA A 12 -3.33 11.04 8.30
N LEU A 13 -2.70 11.40 9.43
CA LEU A 13 -1.51 12.26 9.44
C LEU A 13 -0.30 11.59 8.80
N VAL A 14 -0.10 10.30 8.95
CA VAL A 14 1.05 9.59 8.34
C VAL A 14 0.86 9.44 6.83
N VAL A 15 -0.35 9.15 6.34
CA VAL A 15 -0.63 9.14 4.90
C VAL A 15 -0.52 10.56 4.33
N LEU A 16 -1.04 11.58 5.00
CA LEU A 16 -0.84 12.99 4.65
C LEU A 16 0.64 13.40 4.74
N MET A 17 1.41 12.93 5.72
CA MET A 17 2.85 13.21 5.81
C MET A 17 3.64 12.53 4.69
N VAL A 18 3.33 11.30 4.31
CA VAL A 18 4.00 10.62 3.19
C VAL A 18 3.79 11.39 1.88
N PHE A 19 2.62 12.00 1.67
CA PHE A 19 2.33 12.76 0.46
C PHE A 19 2.55 14.27 0.58
N ALA A 20 2.36 14.87 1.76
CA ALA A 20 2.65 16.29 1.99
C ALA A 20 4.17 16.61 1.92
N THR A 21 5.05 15.67 2.26
CA THR A 21 6.49 15.84 2.10
C THR A 21 6.95 15.69 0.64
N VAL A 22 6.18 15.04 -0.23
CA VAL A 22 6.40 15.16 -1.68
C VAL A 22 6.10 16.59 -2.16
N ALA A 23 5.14 17.27 -1.52
CA ALA A 23 4.77 18.66 -1.82
C ALA A 23 5.68 19.70 -1.12
N SER A 24 6.26 19.37 0.04
CA SER A 24 7.01 20.34 0.88
C SER A 24 8.54 20.35 0.68
N ALA A 25 9.08 19.55 -0.23
CA ALA A 25 10.45 19.74 -0.71
C ALA A 25 10.52 20.95 -1.66
N ALA A 26 10.14 22.10 -1.16
CA ALA A 26 10.53 23.38 -1.74
C ALA A 26 12.03 23.61 -1.41
N ASP A 27 12.90 22.78 -1.99
CA ASP A 27 14.27 23.18 -2.25
C ASP A 27 14.18 24.42 -3.15
N GLU A 28 15.00 25.43 -2.93
CA GLU A 28 14.99 26.71 -3.61
C GLU A 28 14.72 26.55 -5.11
N ILE A 29 13.54 26.96 -5.55
CA ILE A 29 13.16 26.96 -6.97
C ILE A 29 14.15 27.87 -7.68
N PRO A 30 14.91 27.38 -8.68
CA PRO A 30 15.80 28.24 -9.45
C PRO A 30 14.98 29.40 -10.03
N THR A 31 15.39 30.63 -9.77
CA THR A 31 14.75 31.83 -10.25
C THR A 31 14.65 31.79 -11.78
N GLY A 32 13.45 31.55 -12.33
CA GLY A 32 13.18 31.47 -13.77
C GLY A 32 12.25 30.34 -14.21
N ASN A 33 11.94 29.37 -13.37
CA ASN A 33 10.96 28.32 -13.66
C ASN A 33 9.59 28.70 -13.06
N PRO A 34 8.47 28.55 -13.79
CA PRO A 34 7.12 28.96 -13.33
C PRO A 34 6.61 28.15 -12.11
N GLY A 35 7.36 27.16 -11.64
CA GLY A 35 6.92 26.25 -10.59
C GLY A 35 5.92 25.19 -11.05
N PRO A 36 5.56 24.20 -10.21
CA PRO A 36 4.58 23.19 -10.54
C PRO A 36 3.21 23.82 -10.74
N SER A 37 2.51 23.42 -11.80
CA SER A 37 1.11 23.83 -12.02
C SER A 37 0.14 22.87 -11.33
N HIS A 38 -1.05 23.38 -10.99
CA HIS A 38 -2.05 22.63 -10.25
C HIS A 38 -3.21 22.21 -11.15
N PHE A 39 -3.88 21.13 -10.75
CA PHE A 39 -5.08 20.69 -11.44
C PHE A 39 -6.08 20.04 -10.48
N LEU A 40 -7.32 20.04 -10.89
CA LEU A 40 -8.39 19.24 -10.30
C LEU A 40 -8.83 18.17 -11.30
N ARG A 41 -9.15 16.99 -10.86
CA ARG A 41 -9.83 15.98 -11.68
C ARG A 41 -10.91 15.26 -10.90
N GLY A 42 -12.06 15.06 -11.54
CA GLY A 42 -13.18 14.30 -11.01
C GLY A 42 -13.47 13.11 -11.90
N ALA A 43 -13.79 11.96 -11.29
CA ALA A 43 -14.10 10.76 -12.04
C ALA A 43 -15.34 10.05 -11.55
N VAL A 44 -15.97 9.36 -12.49
CA VAL A 44 -16.94 8.30 -12.25
C VAL A 44 -16.34 6.98 -12.75
N GLN A 45 -16.63 5.92 -12.04
CA GLN A 45 -16.24 4.58 -12.42
C GLN A 45 -17.37 3.61 -12.11
N ALA A 46 -17.57 2.64 -12.97
CA ALA A 46 -18.41 1.46 -12.73
C ALA A 46 -17.66 0.24 -13.26
N GLY A 47 -17.82 -0.90 -12.60
CA GLY A 47 -17.08 -2.09 -13.00
C GLY A 47 -17.45 -3.31 -12.18
N SER A 48 -16.61 -4.33 -12.26
CA SER A 48 -16.84 -5.61 -11.61
C SER A 48 -16.05 -5.74 -10.31
N VAL A 49 -16.68 -6.32 -9.30
CA VAL A 49 -16.03 -6.88 -8.13
C VAL A 49 -15.62 -8.33 -8.46
N LEU A 50 -14.33 -8.63 -8.30
CA LEU A 50 -13.84 -9.98 -8.57
C LEU A 50 -14.25 -10.90 -7.42
N GLN A 51 -14.98 -11.97 -7.71
CA GLN A 51 -15.52 -12.93 -6.73
C GLN A 51 -14.43 -13.88 -6.21
N THR A 52 -13.45 -13.34 -5.50
CA THR A 52 -12.26 -14.06 -5.01
C THR A 52 -12.50 -14.85 -3.73
N ASN A 53 -13.66 -14.69 -3.09
CA ASN A 53 -14.03 -15.42 -1.88
C ASN A 53 -15.53 -15.75 -1.89
N ASP A 54 -15.97 -16.67 -1.02
CA ASP A 54 -17.34 -17.19 -1.04
C ASP A 54 -18.39 -16.16 -0.60
N PHE A 55 -18.02 -15.21 0.25
CA PHE A 55 -18.92 -14.12 0.62
C PHE A 55 -19.32 -13.29 -0.62
N LEU A 56 -18.36 -12.97 -1.49
CA LEU A 56 -18.62 -12.24 -2.73
C LEU A 56 -19.37 -13.07 -3.78
N LYS A 57 -19.30 -14.42 -3.70
CA LYS A 57 -20.05 -15.32 -4.59
C LYS A 57 -21.51 -15.54 -4.16
N GLY A 58 -21.98 -14.89 -3.09
CA GLY A 58 -23.34 -14.99 -2.58
C GLY A 58 -23.50 -15.81 -1.30
N ASN A 59 -22.43 -16.33 -0.70
CA ASN A 59 -22.49 -16.87 0.65
C ASN A 59 -22.47 -15.75 1.70
N ASN A 60 -23.40 -14.82 1.58
CA ASN A 60 -23.64 -13.66 2.44
C ASN A 60 -25.06 -13.71 3.00
N GLN A 61 -25.51 -12.70 3.73
CA GLN A 61 -26.84 -12.68 4.32
C GLN A 61 -27.93 -12.47 3.26
N SER A 62 -27.64 -11.64 2.24
CA SER A 62 -28.57 -11.41 1.14
C SER A 62 -28.77 -12.63 0.24
N GLY A 63 -27.79 -13.54 0.19
CA GLY A 63 -27.79 -14.70 -0.71
C GLY A 63 -27.47 -14.34 -2.17
N GLU A 64 -27.16 -13.07 -2.46
CA GLU A 64 -26.89 -12.58 -3.81
C GLU A 64 -25.39 -12.31 -4.02
N PRO A 65 -24.84 -12.60 -5.21
CA PRO A 65 -23.47 -12.27 -5.55
C PRO A 65 -23.22 -10.75 -5.48
N ILE A 66 -22.03 -10.38 -5.01
CA ILE A 66 -21.53 -8.99 -5.06
C ILE A 66 -20.51 -8.95 -6.21
N ASP A 67 -20.93 -8.51 -7.37
CA ASP A 67 -20.18 -8.62 -8.62
C ASP A 67 -19.95 -7.26 -9.32
N SER A 68 -20.57 -6.19 -8.82
CA SER A 68 -20.50 -4.85 -9.40
C SER A 68 -20.21 -3.79 -8.36
N PHE A 69 -19.67 -2.67 -8.82
CA PHE A 69 -19.48 -1.46 -8.02
C PHE A 69 -19.63 -0.20 -8.86
N GLN A 70 -19.94 0.89 -8.17
CA GLN A 70 -19.88 2.26 -8.68
C GLN A 70 -19.05 3.10 -7.74
N SER A 71 -18.26 4.04 -8.27
CA SER A 71 -17.46 4.93 -7.44
C SER A 71 -17.36 6.35 -8.02
N LEU A 72 -17.12 7.29 -7.10
CA LEU A 72 -16.82 8.69 -7.40
C LEU A 72 -15.44 9.03 -6.84
N ARG A 73 -14.73 9.92 -7.56
CA ARG A 73 -13.42 10.41 -7.14
C ARG A 73 -13.31 11.91 -7.34
N LEU A 74 -12.59 12.54 -6.43
CA LEU A 74 -12.18 13.94 -6.56
C LEU A 74 -10.71 14.03 -6.17
N GLU A 75 -9.89 14.61 -7.04
CA GLU A 75 -8.44 14.67 -6.86
C GLU A 75 -7.92 16.08 -7.09
N PHE A 76 -6.94 16.46 -6.27
CA PHE A 76 -6.13 17.66 -6.44
C PHE A 76 -4.67 17.24 -6.68
N GLY A 77 -4.05 17.78 -7.73
CA GLY A 77 -2.73 17.34 -8.15
C GLY A 77 -1.80 18.47 -8.58
N TRP A 78 -0.52 18.11 -8.59
CA TRP A 78 0.61 18.92 -9.05
C TRP A 78 1.22 18.29 -10.29
N GLN A 79 1.33 19.08 -11.35
CA GLN A 79 2.09 18.72 -12.54
C GLN A 79 3.53 19.19 -12.36
N THR A 80 4.49 18.30 -12.49
CA THR A 80 5.92 18.65 -12.40
C THR A 80 6.35 19.52 -13.58
N ASP A 81 7.27 20.46 -13.31
CA ASP A 81 7.72 21.51 -14.22
C ASP A 81 9.07 21.24 -14.91
N GLY A 82 9.77 20.16 -14.54
CA GLY A 82 11.09 19.82 -15.07
C GLY A 82 12.27 20.44 -14.32
N SER A 83 12.04 21.12 -13.21
CA SER A 83 13.11 21.72 -12.38
C SER A 83 14.05 20.68 -11.76
N MET A 84 13.54 19.48 -11.48
CA MET A 84 14.27 18.40 -10.84
C MET A 84 14.56 17.23 -11.80
N ASP A 85 15.64 16.50 -11.58
CA ASP A 85 16.07 15.37 -12.41
C ASP A 85 15.04 14.23 -12.47
N TRP A 86 14.36 13.96 -11.35
CA TRP A 86 13.32 12.93 -11.34
C TRP A 86 12.11 13.29 -12.21
N HIS A 87 11.81 14.59 -12.44
CA HIS A 87 10.79 14.99 -13.40
C HIS A 87 11.10 14.48 -14.80
N HIS A 88 12.34 14.65 -15.24
CA HIS A 88 12.81 14.17 -16.54
C HIS A 88 12.87 12.64 -16.59
N SER A 89 13.29 12.01 -15.49
CA SER A 89 13.39 10.55 -15.40
C SER A 89 12.03 9.89 -15.60
N TYR A 90 10.97 10.44 -15.01
CA TYR A 90 9.60 9.93 -15.09
C TYR A 90 8.74 10.61 -16.15
N ASN A 91 9.37 11.30 -17.11
CA ASN A 91 8.67 11.96 -18.21
C ASN A 91 7.63 12.99 -17.74
N PHE A 92 8.03 13.84 -16.79
CA PHE A 92 7.21 14.90 -16.16
C PHE A 92 5.90 14.34 -15.57
N PRO A 93 6.00 13.52 -14.52
CA PRO A 93 4.84 12.95 -13.87
C PRO A 93 3.98 13.99 -13.19
N SER A 94 2.77 13.65 -12.83
CA SER A 94 1.96 14.40 -11.89
C SER A 94 1.64 13.53 -10.67
N TYR A 95 1.36 14.18 -9.55
CA TYR A 95 1.04 13.51 -8.29
C TYR A 95 0.06 14.35 -7.50
N GLY A 96 -0.56 13.77 -6.48
CA GLY A 96 -1.53 14.50 -5.68
C GLY A 96 -2.22 13.67 -4.63
N ILE A 97 -3.33 14.21 -4.14
CA ILE A 97 -4.21 13.59 -3.15
C ILE A 97 -5.61 13.45 -3.72
N GLY A 98 -6.32 12.41 -3.30
CA GLY A 98 -7.66 12.11 -3.78
C GLY A 98 -8.58 11.59 -2.69
N LEU A 99 -9.85 11.83 -2.90
CA LEU A 99 -10.97 11.24 -2.17
C LEU A 99 -11.68 10.25 -3.09
N TYR A 100 -12.08 9.13 -2.53
CA TYR A 100 -12.81 8.06 -3.19
C TYR A 100 -14.01 7.66 -2.35
N GLY A 101 -15.13 7.36 -2.97
CA GLY A 101 -16.28 6.73 -2.35
C GLY A 101 -16.90 5.71 -3.29
N ALA A 102 -17.30 4.55 -2.77
CA ALA A 102 -17.91 3.50 -3.57
C ALA A 102 -19.18 2.95 -2.95
N ASN A 103 -20.03 2.45 -3.82
CA ASN A 103 -21.16 1.57 -3.52
C ASN A 103 -20.92 0.22 -4.22
N LEU A 104 -21.11 -0.88 -3.48
CA LEU A 104 -20.98 -2.26 -3.96
C LEU A 104 -22.33 -2.99 -3.95
N ASP A 105 -23.43 -2.25 -3.93
CA ASP A 105 -24.82 -2.76 -3.89
C ASP A 105 -25.12 -3.72 -2.71
N ASN A 106 -24.32 -3.64 -1.64
CA ASN A 106 -24.51 -4.38 -0.39
C ASN A 106 -24.06 -3.55 0.83
N ASP A 107 -24.75 -2.45 1.07
CA ASP A 107 -24.41 -1.52 2.15
C ASP A 107 -24.65 -2.13 3.54
N GLU A 108 -25.52 -3.13 3.64
CA GLU A 108 -25.86 -3.76 4.92
C GLU A 108 -24.71 -4.62 5.46
N GLU A 109 -23.94 -5.28 4.60
CA GLU A 109 -22.85 -6.15 5.02
C GLU A 109 -21.46 -5.59 4.72
N LEU A 110 -21.32 -4.76 3.66
CA LEU A 110 -20.03 -4.14 3.29
C LEU A 110 -19.87 -2.70 3.76
N GLY A 111 -20.97 -1.97 3.92
CA GLY A 111 -20.95 -0.53 4.14
C GLY A 111 -20.69 0.26 2.86
N THR A 112 -20.38 1.54 3.03
CA THR A 112 -20.09 2.49 1.95
C THR A 112 -18.66 3.01 2.08
N PRO A 113 -17.66 2.29 1.58
CA PRO A 113 -16.25 2.62 1.81
C PRO A 113 -15.87 3.98 1.23
N THR A 114 -15.15 4.74 2.05
CA THR A 114 -14.55 6.01 1.66
C THR A 114 -13.04 5.96 1.84
N SER A 115 -12.27 6.56 0.94
CA SER A 115 -10.82 6.54 0.98
C SER A 115 -10.20 7.91 0.81
N LEU A 116 -9.13 8.17 1.58
CA LEU A 116 -8.17 9.22 1.32
C LEU A 116 -6.89 8.56 0.81
N TYR A 117 -6.41 8.99 -0.37
CA TYR A 117 -5.25 8.38 -1.01
C TYR A 117 -4.35 9.42 -1.65
N GLY A 118 -3.08 9.04 -1.83
CA GLY A 118 -2.17 9.72 -2.71
C GLY A 118 -2.09 9.03 -4.05
N PHE A 119 -1.86 9.78 -5.11
CA PHE A 119 -1.70 9.22 -6.45
C PHE A 119 -0.45 9.73 -7.16
N PHE A 120 0.01 8.93 -8.11
CA PHE A 120 1.13 9.23 -8.99
C PHE A 120 0.75 8.84 -10.42
N VAL A 121 0.82 9.80 -11.34
CA VAL A 121 0.56 9.61 -12.77
C VAL A 121 1.90 9.58 -13.49
N TRP A 122 2.22 8.44 -14.06
CA TRP A 122 3.45 8.26 -14.83
C TRP A 122 3.14 8.30 -16.34
N PRO A 123 3.49 9.39 -17.05
CA PRO A 123 3.37 9.44 -18.50
C PRO A 123 4.42 8.53 -19.15
N LEU A 124 3.96 7.47 -19.79
CA LEU A 124 4.82 6.53 -20.53
C LEU A 124 5.14 7.08 -21.92
N VAL A 125 4.13 7.59 -22.61
CA VAL A 125 4.23 8.18 -23.96
C VAL A 125 3.49 9.51 -23.98
N ARG A 126 4.05 10.51 -24.71
CA ARG A 126 3.44 11.82 -24.94
C ARG A 126 3.35 12.11 -26.43
N GLY A 127 2.17 12.48 -26.89
CA GLY A 127 1.92 13.14 -28.16
C GLY A 127 1.62 14.62 -27.95
N GLU A 128 1.19 15.33 -29.01
CA GLU A 128 0.88 16.76 -28.94
C GLU A 128 -0.33 17.07 -28.06
N ARG A 129 -1.41 16.29 -28.21
CA ARG A 129 -2.66 16.45 -27.48
C ARG A 129 -3.05 15.28 -26.61
N TRP A 130 -2.26 14.22 -26.57
CA TRP A 130 -2.57 13.01 -25.81
C TRP A 130 -1.37 12.52 -25.03
N ARG A 131 -1.64 11.80 -23.94
CA ARG A 131 -0.65 11.10 -23.13
C ARG A 131 -1.15 9.71 -22.79
N PHE A 132 -0.30 8.71 -22.91
CA PHE A 132 -0.54 7.39 -22.36
C PHE A 132 0.17 7.31 -21.00
N ASN A 133 -0.58 7.08 -19.95
CA ASN A 133 -0.11 7.11 -18.58
C ASN A 133 -0.34 5.76 -17.91
N PHE A 134 0.40 5.53 -16.84
CA PHE A 134 0.09 4.53 -15.83
C PHE A 134 -0.12 5.25 -14.49
N ASP A 135 -1.30 5.12 -13.91
CA ASP A 135 -1.64 5.70 -12.61
C ASP A 135 -1.39 4.68 -11.51
N LEU A 136 -0.87 5.17 -10.39
CA LEU A 136 -0.73 4.43 -9.15
C LEU A 136 -1.40 5.22 -8.04
N ALA A 137 -2.13 4.55 -7.14
CA ALA A 137 -2.67 5.17 -5.95
C ALA A 137 -2.49 4.27 -4.73
N PHE A 138 -2.27 4.91 -3.59
CA PHE A 138 -2.13 4.25 -2.31
C PHE A 138 -2.78 5.09 -1.21
N GLY A 139 -3.60 4.48 -0.37
CA GLY A 139 -4.31 5.20 0.66
C GLY A 139 -4.92 4.33 1.74
N LEU A 140 -5.76 4.96 2.55
CA LEU A 140 -6.51 4.31 3.62
C LEU A 140 -8.00 4.50 3.38
N THR A 141 -8.74 3.41 3.55
CA THR A 141 -10.19 3.36 3.43
C THR A 141 -10.81 3.20 4.79
N ASN A 142 -11.95 3.84 5.01
CA ASN A 142 -12.80 3.71 6.18
C ASN A 142 -14.20 3.27 5.76
N ASP A 143 -15.09 3.14 6.73
CA ASP A 143 -16.52 2.91 6.58
C ASP A 143 -16.89 1.53 5.98
N TRP A 144 -15.96 0.56 6.03
CA TRP A 144 -16.31 -0.84 5.86
C TRP A 144 -17.11 -1.34 7.08
N LYS A 145 -18.11 -2.18 6.84
CA LYS A 145 -18.72 -2.98 7.88
C LYS A 145 -17.92 -4.28 8.04
N PRO A 146 -17.20 -4.45 9.16
CA PRO A 146 -16.33 -5.60 9.33
C PRO A 146 -17.10 -6.86 9.70
N TYR A 147 -16.41 -8.00 9.68
CA TYR A 147 -16.86 -9.22 10.31
C TYR A 147 -17.26 -8.97 11.78
N ASP A 148 -18.41 -9.51 12.16
CA ASP A 148 -18.88 -9.58 13.54
C ASP A 148 -19.61 -10.93 13.71
N PRO A 149 -19.26 -11.74 14.72
CA PRO A 149 -19.81 -13.11 14.87
C PRO A 149 -21.32 -13.14 15.14
N VAL A 150 -21.94 -12.01 15.51
CA VAL A 150 -23.37 -11.93 15.79
C VAL A 150 -24.13 -11.18 14.70
N THR A 151 -23.63 -10.03 14.27
CA THR A 151 -24.37 -9.13 13.36
C THR A 151 -23.94 -9.26 11.90
N ASN A 152 -22.71 -9.73 11.63
CA ASN A 152 -22.18 -9.90 10.27
C ASN A 152 -21.28 -11.13 10.14
N PRO A 153 -21.80 -12.34 10.49
CA PRO A 153 -20.98 -13.56 10.63
C PRO A 153 -20.47 -14.15 9.32
N LYS A 154 -21.05 -13.76 8.17
CA LYS A 154 -20.64 -14.25 6.86
C LYS A 154 -19.62 -13.36 6.17
N GLN A 155 -19.33 -12.16 6.70
CA GLN A 155 -18.39 -11.20 6.15
C GLN A 155 -16.95 -11.67 6.34
N ILE A 156 -16.42 -12.42 5.38
CA ILE A 156 -15.04 -12.90 5.41
C ILE A 156 -14.06 -12.01 4.65
N ALA A 157 -14.54 -11.02 3.89
CA ALA A 157 -13.69 -10.15 3.10
C ALA A 157 -12.97 -9.10 3.97
N MET A 158 -13.65 -8.54 4.98
CA MET A 158 -13.14 -7.43 5.79
C MET A 158 -13.29 -7.69 7.29
N GLY A 159 -12.19 -7.89 8.01
CA GLY A 159 -12.17 -8.02 9.47
C GLY A 159 -12.08 -6.69 10.22
N LEU A 160 -11.84 -5.57 9.53
CA LEU A 160 -11.79 -4.23 10.11
C LEU A 160 -12.63 -3.24 9.30
N GLY A 161 -13.18 -2.23 9.97
CA GLY A 161 -13.83 -1.09 9.33
C GLY A 161 -12.88 -0.18 8.54
N ARG A 162 -11.59 -0.55 8.47
CA ARG A 162 -10.52 0.15 7.76
C ARG A 162 -9.69 -0.81 6.95
N SER A 163 -9.23 -0.33 5.79
CA SER A 163 -8.33 -1.10 4.93
C SER A 163 -7.31 -0.19 4.25
N VAL A 164 -6.31 -0.80 3.65
CA VAL A 164 -5.45 -0.15 2.68
C VAL A 164 -6.19 -0.09 1.35
N HIS A 165 -5.99 0.99 0.60
CA HIS A 165 -6.41 1.18 -0.78
C HIS A 165 -5.15 1.13 -1.66
N ILE A 166 -5.07 0.16 -2.54
CA ILE A 166 -4.01 0.04 -3.54
C ILE A 166 -4.67 0.02 -4.91
N GLU A 167 -4.21 0.90 -5.80
CA GLU A 167 -4.78 0.97 -7.14
C GLU A 167 -3.69 1.18 -8.18
N GLY A 168 -3.92 0.62 -9.37
CA GLY A 168 -3.09 0.88 -10.53
C GLY A 168 -3.82 0.60 -11.83
N GLY A 169 -3.44 1.34 -12.89
CA GLY A 169 -4.02 1.10 -14.20
C GLY A 169 -3.55 2.05 -15.29
N PRO A 170 -3.60 1.59 -16.56
CA PRO A 170 -3.29 2.40 -17.72
C PRO A 170 -4.45 3.33 -18.08
N ASN A 171 -4.11 4.52 -18.58
CA ASN A 171 -5.09 5.46 -19.11
C ASN A 171 -4.52 6.30 -20.25
N VAL A 172 -5.42 6.90 -21.00
CA VAL A 172 -5.11 7.89 -22.04
C VAL A 172 -5.75 9.22 -21.63
N GLU A 173 -4.93 10.24 -21.48
CA GLU A 173 -5.38 11.62 -21.32
C GLU A 173 -5.38 12.30 -22.68
N TYR A 174 -6.49 12.95 -23.02
CA TYR A 174 -6.65 13.74 -24.25
C TYR A 174 -7.02 15.19 -23.91
N ARG A 175 -6.23 16.14 -24.39
CA ARG A 175 -6.45 17.57 -24.19
C ARG A 175 -7.56 18.07 -25.13
N LEU A 176 -8.67 18.50 -24.55
CA LEU A 176 -9.82 19.04 -25.27
C LEU A 176 -9.64 20.53 -25.57
N ALA A 177 -9.12 21.27 -24.59
CA ALA A 177 -8.89 22.72 -24.65
C ALA A 177 -7.67 23.07 -23.79
N ASP A 178 -7.31 24.34 -23.70
CA ASP A 178 -6.11 24.78 -22.97
C ASP A 178 -6.06 24.30 -21.51
N ARG A 179 -7.20 24.30 -20.85
CA ARG A 179 -7.32 23.91 -19.44
C ARG A 179 -8.09 22.61 -19.20
N TRP A 180 -8.66 22.00 -20.23
CA TRP A 180 -9.52 20.84 -20.09
C TRP A 180 -8.96 19.61 -20.77
N ALA A 181 -8.96 18.50 -20.05
CA ALA A 181 -8.63 17.19 -20.60
C ALA A 181 -9.66 16.14 -20.17
N LEU A 182 -9.83 15.14 -21.02
CA LEU A 182 -10.58 13.93 -20.75
C LEU A 182 -9.59 12.80 -20.57
N ILE A 183 -9.81 11.94 -19.54
CA ILE A 183 -8.93 10.80 -19.27
C ILE A 183 -9.81 9.56 -19.22
N GLY A 184 -9.52 8.60 -20.11
CA GLY A 184 -10.18 7.30 -20.12
C GLY A 184 -9.18 6.18 -19.86
N GLY A 185 -9.54 5.23 -19.01
CA GLY A 185 -8.65 4.14 -18.66
C GLY A 185 -9.37 2.96 -18.01
N VAL A 186 -8.58 2.02 -17.51
CA VAL A 186 -9.03 0.89 -16.70
C VAL A 186 -8.16 0.81 -15.47
N THR A 187 -8.77 0.61 -14.32
CA THR A 187 -8.03 0.43 -13.07
C THR A 187 -8.37 -0.91 -12.42
N PHE A 188 -7.38 -1.44 -11.72
CA PHE A 188 -7.53 -2.49 -10.73
C PHE A 188 -7.33 -1.87 -9.35
N THR A 189 -8.28 -2.10 -8.44
CA THR A 189 -8.24 -1.60 -7.07
C THR A 189 -8.34 -2.77 -6.09
N HIS A 190 -7.48 -2.78 -5.09
CA HIS A 190 -7.45 -3.78 -4.03
C HIS A 190 -7.64 -3.12 -2.66
N PHE A 191 -8.54 -3.71 -1.87
CA PHE A 191 -8.78 -3.33 -0.47
C PHE A 191 -8.52 -4.51 0.46
N SER A 192 -7.67 -4.32 1.45
CA SER A 192 -7.45 -5.29 2.53
C SER A 192 -6.86 -4.61 3.77
N ASN A 193 -6.99 -5.23 4.94
CA ASN A 193 -6.35 -4.71 6.15
C ASN A 193 -4.91 -5.25 6.36
N GLY A 194 -4.34 -5.91 5.35
CA GLY A 194 -2.97 -6.45 5.39
C GLY A 194 -2.77 -7.56 6.42
N GLY A 195 -3.81 -8.32 6.78
CA GLY A 195 -3.72 -9.40 7.77
C GLY A 195 -3.71 -8.92 9.24
N THR A 196 -3.90 -7.62 9.49
CA THR A 196 -3.92 -7.05 10.84
C THR A 196 -5.07 -7.60 11.68
N GLN A 197 -6.19 -7.93 11.06
CA GLN A 197 -7.37 -8.55 11.68
C GLN A 197 -8.01 -9.54 10.71
N ARG A 198 -8.29 -10.75 11.18
CA ARG A 198 -8.99 -11.80 10.43
C ARG A 198 -10.51 -11.77 10.73
N PRO A 199 -11.34 -12.21 9.79
CA PRO A 199 -11.02 -12.62 8.43
C PRO A 199 -10.61 -11.43 7.53
N ASN A 200 -9.81 -11.66 6.49
CA ASN A 200 -9.34 -10.61 5.58
C ASN A 200 -9.01 -11.20 4.19
N HIS A 201 -10.03 -11.66 3.47
CA HIS A 201 -9.84 -12.14 2.09
C HIS A 201 -9.72 -10.98 1.07
N GLY A 202 -10.00 -9.74 1.51
CA GLY A 202 -9.92 -8.55 0.68
C GLY A 202 -11.03 -8.44 -0.37
N ILE A 203 -11.07 -7.28 -1.03
CA ILE A 203 -11.97 -6.98 -2.15
C ILE A 203 -11.14 -6.45 -3.31
N ASN A 204 -11.36 -7.01 -4.48
CA ASN A 204 -10.72 -6.62 -5.72
C ASN A 204 -11.77 -6.08 -6.69
N GLN A 205 -11.48 -4.92 -7.28
CA GLN A 205 -12.33 -4.25 -8.25
C GLN A 205 -11.57 -4.02 -9.54
N VAL A 206 -12.25 -4.13 -10.67
CA VAL A 206 -11.72 -3.77 -11.99
C VAL A 206 -12.81 -3.11 -12.81
N GLY A 207 -12.46 -2.02 -13.48
CA GLY A 207 -13.44 -1.33 -14.32
C GLY A 207 -12.89 -0.16 -15.11
N PRO A 208 -13.62 0.25 -16.15
CA PRO A 208 -13.33 1.48 -16.88
C PRO A 208 -13.47 2.69 -15.96
N LEU A 209 -12.62 3.68 -16.17
CA LEU A 209 -12.56 4.91 -15.42
C LEU A 209 -12.59 6.10 -16.39
N LEU A 210 -13.39 7.10 -16.08
CA LEU A 210 -13.49 8.34 -16.86
C LEU A 210 -13.29 9.56 -15.95
N PHE A 211 -12.20 10.31 -16.16
CA PHE A 211 -11.96 11.60 -15.51
C PHE A 211 -12.22 12.76 -16.45
N VAL A 212 -12.72 13.85 -15.88
CA VAL A 212 -12.57 15.20 -16.41
C VAL A 212 -11.52 15.93 -15.59
N LYS A 213 -10.48 16.45 -16.24
CA LYS A 213 -9.39 17.20 -15.62
C LYS A 213 -9.49 18.66 -15.99
N TYR A 214 -9.27 19.55 -15.01
CA TYR A 214 -9.18 20.99 -15.17
C TYR A 214 -7.85 21.50 -14.61
N ASP A 215 -7.00 22.08 -15.46
CA ASP A 215 -5.76 22.74 -15.07
C ASP A 215 -6.09 24.14 -14.51
N THR A 216 -5.83 24.39 -13.22
CA THR A 216 -6.14 25.66 -12.54
C THR A 216 -5.21 26.78 -13.02
N ASP A 217 -3.97 26.43 -13.35
CA ASP A 217 -2.98 27.31 -13.92
C ASP A 217 -2.94 27.15 -15.45
N MET A 218 -2.36 28.11 -16.17
CA MET A 218 -2.11 27.91 -17.59
C MET A 218 -1.13 26.76 -17.80
N PRO A 219 -1.44 25.80 -18.68
CA PRO A 219 -0.56 24.66 -18.90
C PRO A 219 0.83 25.11 -19.35
N VAL A 220 1.83 24.72 -18.57
CA VAL A 220 3.23 24.95 -18.96
C VAL A 220 3.63 23.85 -19.94
N THR A 221 4.16 24.24 -21.08
CA THR A 221 4.77 23.27 -22.01
C THR A 221 5.93 22.60 -21.30
N PRO A 222 5.94 21.28 -21.13
CA PRO A 222 7.09 20.61 -20.52
C PRO A 222 8.37 20.93 -21.27
N PRO A 223 9.47 21.17 -20.58
CA PRO A 223 10.76 21.37 -21.23
C PRO A 223 11.17 20.09 -21.99
N VAL A 224 12.14 20.23 -22.89
CA VAL A 224 12.69 19.05 -23.57
C VAL A 224 13.24 18.08 -22.55
N ARG A 225 12.78 16.83 -22.62
CA ARG A 225 13.25 15.77 -21.72
C ARG A 225 14.75 15.55 -21.90
N ARG A 226 15.49 15.61 -20.80
CA ARG A 226 16.93 15.28 -20.80
C ARG A 226 17.16 13.90 -20.18
N GLN A 227 18.20 13.23 -20.60
CA GLN A 227 18.69 12.02 -19.97
C GLN A 227 19.41 12.41 -18.68
N ILE A 228 19.19 11.67 -17.63
CA ILE A 228 19.84 11.89 -16.33
C ILE A 228 20.91 10.82 -16.17
N ASP A 229 22.16 11.21 -16.37
CA ASP A 229 23.32 10.32 -16.26
C ASP A 229 24.06 10.48 -14.92
N ASP A 230 23.84 11.61 -14.23
CA ASP A 230 24.42 11.89 -12.93
C ASP A 230 23.44 11.50 -11.82
N PHE A 231 23.80 10.47 -11.06
CA PHE A 231 23.08 9.99 -9.89
C PHE A 231 24.07 9.30 -8.94
N PRO A 232 23.82 9.31 -7.61
CA PRO A 232 24.66 8.62 -6.63
C PRO A 232 24.84 7.14 -6.97
N ARG A 233 26.08 6.69 -7.23
CA ARG A 233 26.39 5.30 -7.61
C ARG A 233 27.11 4.54 -6.51
N GLY A 234 27.32 5.18 -5.37
CA GLY A 234 27.91 4.56 -4.18
C GLY A 234 27.06 3.44 -3.61
N TRP A 235 27.68 2.65 -2.77
CA TRP A 235 26.96 1.75 -1.88
C TRP A 235 26.36 2.54 -0.73
N ASP A 236 25.24 2.11 -0.25
CA ASP A 236 24.62 2.62 0.96
C ASP A 236 24.21 1.49 1.90
N LEU A 237 24.22 1.74 3.18
CA LEU A 237 23.71 0.86 4.22
C LEU A 237 22.42 1.46 4.77
N THR A 238 21.34 0.66 4.84
CA THR A 238 20.09 1.05 5.49
C THR A 238 19.84 0.22 6.73
N VAL A 239 19.45 0.87 7.81
CA VAL A 239 18.97 0.21 9.03
C VAL A 239 17.53 0.65 9.25
N THR A 240 16.62 -0.32 9.38
CA THR A 240 15.18 -0.08 9.47
C THR A 240 14.59 -0.86 10.62
N GLY A 241 13.94 -0.19 11.56
CA GLY A 241 13.05 -0.79 12.54
C GLY A 241 11.61 -0.79 12.01
N SER A 242 10.93 -1.91 12.12
CA SER A 242 9.52 -1.99 11.77
C SER A 242 8.69 -2.72 12.81
N THR A 243 7.40 -2.38 12.87
CA THR A 243 6.43 -2.99 13.77
C THR A 243 5.10 -3.20 13.06
N GLY A 244 4.40 -4.25 13.44
CA GLY A 244 3.09 -4.58 12.95
C GLY A 244 2.28 -5.41 13.94
N LYS A 245 1.10 -5.79 13.50
CA LYS A 245 0.22 -6.72 14.22
C LYS A 245 -0.34 -7.73 13.24
N ARG A 246 -0.58 -8.94 13.72
CA ARG A 246 -1.29 -9.97 12.98
C ARG A 246 -2.20 -10.80 13.87
N ASN A 247 -3.16 -11.48 13.26
CA ASN A 247 -3.96 -12.53 13.89
C ASN A 247 -3.59 -13.86 13.24
N LEU A 248 -3.70 -14.93 14.02
CA LEU A 248 -3.60 -16.28 13.48
C LEU A 248 -4.89 -16.62 12.72
N ASP A 249 -4.73 -17.27 11.58
CA ASP A 249 -5.81 -17.87 10.82
C ASP A 249 -5.94 -19.33 11.31
N LEU A 250 -6.83 -19.57 12.26
CA LEU A 250 -6.97 -20.86 12.91
C LEU A 250 -8.29 -21.49 12.49
N GLU A 251 -8.22 -22.66 11.88
CA GLU A 251 -9.36 -23.57 11.78
C GLU A 251 -9.48 -24.30 13.11
N LEU A 252 -10.42 -23.86 13.95
CA LEU A 252 -10.60 -24.45 15.27
C LEU A 252 -11.15 -25.86 15.16
N GLN A 253 -10.44 -26.80 15.73
CA GLN A 253 -10.87 -28.20 15.84
C GLN A 253 -11.49 -28.53 17.21
N ARG A 254 -11.31 -27.65 18.21
CA ARG A 254 -11.74 -27.87 19.60
C ARG A 254 -12.20 -26.57 20.28
N PRO A 255 -13.19 -26.65 21.20
CA PRO A 255 -13.65 -25.48 21.96
C PRO A 255 -12.58 -24.82 22.83
N ASP A 256 -11.57 -25.57 23.33
CA ASP A 256 -10.49 -25.05 24.17
C ASP A 256 -9.47 -24.19 23.38
N GLN A 257 -9.52 -24.22 22.04
CA GLN A 257 -8.73 -23.39 21.15
C GLN A 257 -9.35 -22.00 20.92
N GLU A 258 -10.62 -21.77 21.31
CA GLU A 258 -11.32 -20.49 21.11
C GLU A 258 -10.58 -19.29 21.74
N ARG A 259 -9.82 -19.52 22.82
CA ARG A 259 -9.02 -18.48 23.48
C ARG A 259 -7.94 -17.85 22.59
N PHE A 260 -7.55 -18.48 21.47
CA PHE A 260 -6.56 -17.99 20.53
C PHE A 260 -7.20 -17.22 19.36
N LEU A 261 -8.53 -17.30 19.22
CA LEU A 261 -9.27 -16.53 18.22
C LEU A 261 -9.18 -15.03 18.48
N ASN A 262 -9.09 -14.26 17.41
CA ASN A 262 -9.08 -12.80 17.46
C ASN A 262 -7.98 -12.18 18.33
N ARG A 263 -6.99 -12.97 18.78
CA ARG A 263 -5.84 -12.46 19.49
C ARG A 263 -4.91 -11.73 18.53
N SER A 264 -4.54 -10.51 18.92
CA SER A 264 -3.61 -9.69 18.15
C SER A 264 -2.20 -9.84 18.70
N TYR A 265 -1.26 -10.28 17.86
CA TYR A 265 0.13 -10.51 18.22
C TYR A 265 1.02 -9.39 17.69
N PHE A 266 1.99 -8.99 18.46
CA PHE A 266 3.01 -8.05 18.05
C PHE A 266 4.02 -8.71 17.11
N ILE A 267 4.34 -8.01 16.02
CA ILE A 267 5.41 -8.36 15.08
C ILE A 267 6.42 -7.22 15.06
N GLY A 268 7.69 -7.52 15.22
CA GLY A 268 8.78 -6.56 15.13
C GLY A 268 9.87 -7.05 14.19
N ASN A 269 10.52 -6.15 13.43
CA ASN A 269 11.68 -6.50 12.62
C ASN A 269 12.75 -5.41 12.70
N LEU A 270 14.01 -5.85 12.70
CA LEU A 270 15.18 -5.04 12.44
C LEU A 270 15.79 -5.49 11.10
N THR A 271 15.74 -4.62 10.12
CA THR A 271 16.26 -4.88 8.76
C THR A 271 17.56 -4.12 8.56
N VAL A 272 18.61 -4.83 8.15
CA VAL A 272 19.88 -4.24 7.71
C VAL A 272 20.09 -4.58 6.25
N GLY A 273 20.13 -3.56 5.39
CA GLY A 273 20.21 -3.71 3.94
C GLY A 273 21.36 -2.93 3.33
N MET A 274 22.14 -3.56 2.48
CA MET A 274 23.13 -2.93 1.63
C MET A 274 22.53 -2.70 0.25
N GLY A 275 22.56 -1.48 -0.24
CA GLY A 275 21.96 -1.11 -1.52
C GLY A 275 22.87 -0.30 -2.43
N ARG A 276 22.52 -0.27 -3.71
CA ARG A 276 23.20 0.54 -4.71
C ARG A 276 22.23 0.96 -5.81
N ARG A 277 22.32 2.23 -6.21
CA ARG A 277 21.63 2.70 -7.43
C ARG A 277 22.40 2.23 -8.68
N PHE A 278 21.66 1.76 -9.65
CA PHE A 278 22.20 1.43 -10.99
C PHE A 278 21.56 2.29 -12.09
N SER A 279 20.52 3.05 -11.77
CA SER A 279 19.99 4.12 -12.60
C SER A 279 19.38 5.23 -11.72
N CYS A 280 19.02 6.35 -12.31
CA CYS A 280 18.33 7.43 -11.62
C CYS A 280 16.98 7.00 -10.99
N LYS A 281 16.36 5.91 -11.49
CA LYS A 281 15.07 5.36 -11.05
C LYS A 281 15.15 4.07 -10.26
N SER A 282 16.31 3.46 -10.19
CA SER A 282 16.41 2.05 -9.80
C SER A 282 17.54 1.80 -8.81
N ARG A 283 17.20 1.12 -7.73
CA ARG A 283 18.14 0.66 -6.71
C ARG A 283 17.86 -0.81 -6.39
N TYR A 284 18.89 -1.61 -6.33
CA TYR A 284 18.80 -2.94 -5.72
C TYR A 284 19.28 -2.89 -4.27
N VAL A 285 18.78 -3.81 -3.47
CA VAL A 285 19.14 -3.95 -2.05
C VAL A 285 19.14 -5.43 -1.69
N PHE A 286 20.03 -5.82 -0.80
CA PHE A 286 20.06 -7.15 -0.19
C PHE A 286 20.51 -7.03 1.26
N GLY A 287 20.12 -7.98 2.11
CA GLY A 287 20.45 -7.88 3.51
C GLY A 287 19.81 -8.94 4.39
N LEU A 288 19.68 -8.57 5.66
CA LEU A 288 19.20 -9.43 6.75
C LEU A 288 17.96 -8.79 7.39
N ASP A 289 16.98 -9.63 7.70
CA ASP A 289 15.84 -9.31 8.57
C ASP A 289 15.96 -10.14 9.87
N LEU A 290 16.07 -9.47 11.01
CA LEU A 290 15.89 -10.07 12.32
C LEU A 290 14.47 -9.80 12.78
N GLY A 291 13.64 -10.85 12.79
CA GLY A 291 12.22 -10.78 13.15
C GLY A 291 11.96 -11.24 14.58
N TYR A 292 10.92 -10.69 15.18
CA TYR A 292 10.28 -11.15 16.42
C TYR A 292 8.79 -11.32 16.16
N ASP A 293 8.26 -12.51 16.45
CA ASP A 293 6.88 -12.91 16.23
C ASP A 293 6.27 -13.47 17.52
N GLU A 294 5.46 -12.66 18.19
CA GLU A 294 4.82 -13.04 19.47
C GLU A 294 3.88 -14.24 19.33
N SER A 295 3.34 -14.50 18.14
CA SER A 295 2.39 -15.60 17.92
C SER A 295 2.99 -16.99 18.05
N VAL A 296 4.32 -17.10 17.95
CA VAL A 296 5.02 -18.40 18.00
C VAL A 296 4.79 -19.13 19.31
N GLY A 297 4.73 -18.40 20.42
CA GLY A 297 4.44 -19.01 21.73
C GLY A 297 3.09 -19.73 21.77
N ASP A 298 2.06 -19.11 21.21
CA ASP A 298 0.73 -19.70 21.14
C ASP A 298 0.63 -20.82 20.09
N LEU A 299 1.37 -20.72 18.98
CA LEU A 299 1.47 -21.80 17.99
C LEU A 299 2.10 -23.07 18.59
N ILE A 300 3.12 -22.94 19.46
CA ILE A 300 3.73 -24.06 20.18
C ILE A 300 2.70 -24.73 21.10
N ILE A 301 1.91 -23.93 21.81
CA ILE A 301 0.84 -24.47 22.68
C ILE A 301 -0.23 -25.19 21.85
N LEU A 302 -0.66 -24.61 20.74
CA LEU A 302 -1.64 -25.20 19.84
C LEU A 302 -1.16 -26.55 19.26
N ASP A 303 0.08 -26.61 18.77
CA ASP A 303 0.71 -27.84 18.29
C ASP A 303 0.78 -28.90 19.40
N GLY A 304 1.16 -28.50 20.62
CA GLY A 304 1.14 -29.38 21.79
C GLY A 304 -0.26 -29.93 22.09
N MET A 305 -1.29 -29.07 22.04
CA MET A 305 -2.68 -29.49 22.28
C MET A 305 -3.16 -30.52 21.23
N GLU A 306 -2.80 -30.33 19.96
CA GLU A 306 -3.13 -31.24 18.86
C GLU A 306 -2.47 -32.61 19.05
N ASN A 307 -1.24 -32.62 19.54
CA ASN A 307 -0.45 -33.82 19.77
C ASN A 307 -0.65 -34.46 21.19
N GLY A 308 -1.51 -33.85 22.02
CA GLY A 308 -1.74 -34.32 23.39
C GLY A 308 -0.55 -34.11 24.35
N ILE A 309 0.31 -33.15 24.04
CA ILE A 309 1.51 -32.81 24.77
C ILE A 309 1.33 -31.45 25.47
N ASN A 310 1.75 -31.34 26.70
CA ASN A 310 1.79 -30.02 27.37
C ASN A 310 3.05 -29.26 26.95
N ALA A 311 2.93 -28.44 25.92
CA ALA A 311 4.01 -27.66 25.34
C ALA A 311 3.98 -26.21 25.79
N SER A 312 5.14 -25.57 25.93
CA SER A 312 5.30 -24.14 26.18
C SER A 312 6.46 -23.58 25.38
N GLY A 313 6.28 -22.43 24.74
CA GLY A 313 7.33 -21.73 24.04
C GLY A 313 8.23 -20.92 24.99
N SER A 314 9.46 -20.71 24.60
CA SER A 314 10.38 -19.73 25.17
C SER A 314 10.40 -18.44 24.37
N THR A 315 10.79 -17.32 24.98
CA THR A 315 10.97 -16.04 24.25
C THR A 315 11.95 -16.17 23.08
N GLY A 316 12.94 -17.07 23.18
CA GLY A 316 13.90 -17.34 22.10
C GLY A 316 13.27 -17.94 20.86
N ASP A 317 12.18 -18.71 20.99
CA ASP A 317 11.45 -19.32 19.88
C ASP A 317 10.75 -18.29 19.00
N ASN A 318 10.49 -17.08 19.52
CA ASN A 318 9.83 -15.98 18.80
C ASN A 318 10.75 -15.28 17.79
N PHE A 319 12.07 -15.51 17.88
CA PHE A 319 13.01 -14.88 16.95
C PHE A 319 13.16 -15.67 15.66
N GLU A 320 13.32 -14.93 14.57
CA GLU A 320 13.62 -15.48 13.25
C GLU A 320 14.67 -14.63 12.54
N LEU A 321 15.47 -15.25 11.69
CA LEU A 321 16.44 -14.59 10.81
C LEU A 321 16.10 -14.93 9.37
N ALA A 322 16.06 -13.91 8.53
CA ALA A 322 15.86 -14.08 7.10
C ALA A 322 16.93 -13.35 6.28
N LEU A 323 17.17 -13.87 5.08
CA LEU A 323 17.89 -13.18 4.01
C LEU A 323 16.88 -12.55 3.08
N PHE A 324 17.15 -11.36 2.56
CA PHE A 324 16.31 -10.75 1.55
C PHE A 324 17.13 -10.14 0.43
N GLY A 325 16.52 -10.07 -0.75
CA GLY A 325 16.96 -9.29 -1.89
C GLY A 325 15.79 -8.49 -2.45
N GLY A 326 16.06 -7.34 -3.05
CA GLY A 326 14.98 -6.50 -3.53
C GLY A 326 15.36 -5.43 -4.53
N TYR A 327 14.32 -4.85 -5.06
CA TYR A 327 14.34 -3.75 -6.01
C TYR A 327 13.54 -2.58 -5.47
N GLU A 328 14.08 -1.38 -5.61
CA GLU A 328 13.37 -0.17 -5.24
C GLU A 328 13.28 0.76 -6.46
N ILE A 329 12.06 1.21 -6.73
CA ILE A 329 11.79 2.25 -7.71
C ILE A 329 11.93 3.59 -7.01
N VAL A 330 12.83 4.43 -7.47
CA VAL A 330 13.23 5.68 -6.82
C VAL A 330 12.61 6.87 -7.54
N ALA A 331 11.68 7.55 -6.90
CA ALA A 331 11.09 8.80 -7.35
C ALA A 331 11.43 9.90 -6.32
N HIS A 332 12.52 10.65 -6.54
CA HIS A 332 13.01 11.69 -5.64
C HIS A 332 13.23 11.14 -4.21
N ARG A 333 12.44 11.58 -3.26
CA ARG A 333 12.47 11.15 -1.85
C ARG A 333 11.53 9.98 -1.55
N THR A 334 10.79 9.50 -2.54
CA THR A 334 9.86 8.38 -2.40
C THR A 334 10.43 7.16 -3.08
N HIS A 335 10.50 6.03 -2.37
CA HIS A 335 10.87 4.75 -2.95
C HIS A 335 9.70 3.77 -2.84
N LEU A 336 9.34 3.15 -3.95
CA LEU A 336 8.50 1.96 -3.93
C LEU A 336 9.39 0.75 -3.67
N VAL A 337 9.07 -0.02 -2.65
CA VAL A 337 9.85 -1.15 -2.13
C VAL A 337 9.26 -2.46 -2.64
N ILE A 338 10.10 -3.32 -3.23
CA ILE A 338 9.74 -4.66 -3.68
C ILE A 338 10.85 -5.60 -3.20
N HIS A 339 10.62 -6.33 -2.11
CA HIS A 339 11.61 -7.25 -1.56
C HIS A 339 11.08 -8.69 -1.56
N LEU A 340 11.98 -9.63 -1.74
CA LEU A 340 11.76 -11.06 -1.61
C LEU A 340 12.68 -11.57 -0.51
N GLY A 341 12.16 -12.31 0.44
CA GLY A 341 12.92 -12.82 1.55
C GLY A 341 12.68 -14.29 1.84
N TYR A 342 13.67 -14.92 2.47
CA TYR A 342 13.61 -16.30 2.88
C TYR A 342 14.12 -16.44 4.33
N LYS A 343 13.31 -17.07 5.20
CA LYS A 343 13.64 -17.30 6.60
C LYS A 343 14.62 -18.47 6.70
N VAL A 344 15.82 -18.20 7.18
CA VAL A 344 16.91 -19.18 7.28
C VAL A 344 17.03 -19.80 8.66
N LEU A 345 16.61 -19.07 9.69
CA LEU A 345 16.57 -19.56 11.07
C LEU A 345 15.24 -19.15 11.70
N ARG A 346 14.50 -20.12 12.20
CA ARG A 346 13.27 -19.95 12.97
C ARG A 346 12.88 -21.25 13.66
N LYS A 347 11.96 -21.19 14.62
CA LYS A 347 11.33 -22.37 15.18
C LYS A 347 10.50 -23.08 14.11
N ASP A 348 10.69 -24.37 13.93
CA ASP A 348 9.88 -25.19 13.03
C ASP A 348 8.58 -25.59 13.72
N LEU A 349 7.44 -25.32 13.06
CA LEU A 349 6.09 -25.58 13.55
C LEU A 349 5.15 -25.87 12.37
N PRO A 350 4.24 -26.90 12.49
CA PRO A 350 3.38 -27.32 11.39
C PRO A 350 2.48 -26.23 10.80
N ASN A 351 1.90 -25.40 11.68
CA ASN A 351 0.92 -24.36 11.30
C ASN A 351 1.55 -22.98 11.11
N ARG A 352 2.85 -22.92 10.82
CA ARG A 352 3.55 -21.67 10.61
C ARG A 352 3.51 -21.24 9.13
N LEU A 353 3.47 -19.92 8.90
CA LEU A 353 3.54 -19.35 7.56
C LEU A 353 4.81 -19.80 6.81
N PRO A 354 4.78 -19.86 5.47
CA PRO A 354 5.93 -20.27 4.65
C PRO A 354 7.22 -19.50 4.96
N ASP A 355 8.37 -20.09 4.63
CA ASP A 355 9.68 -19.43 4.80
C ASP A 355 9.88 -18.28 3.82
N PHE A 356 9.35 -18.44 2.61
CA PHE A 356 9.40 -17.41 1.58
C PHE A 356 8.34 -16.34 1.85
N TYR A 357 8.75 -15.08 1.81
CA TYR A 357 7.85 -13.94 1.91
C TYR A 357 8.18 -12.87 0.87
N GLN A 358 7.17 -12.06 0.57
CA GLN A 358 7.29 -10.87 -0.24
C GLN A 358 6.98 -9.65 0.61
N ARG A 359 7.61 -8.52 0.30
CA ARG A 359 7.35 -7.23 0.92
C ARG A 359 7.15 -6.20 -0.19
N LEU A 360 5.99 -5.58 -0.19
CA LEU A 360 5.66 -4.46 -1.07
C LEU A 360 5.33 -3.25 -0.21
N GLY A 361 5.87 -2.08 -0.55
CA GLY A 361 5.60 -0.90 0.24
C GLY A 361 6.16 0.38 -0.32
N VAL A 362 6.00 1.43 0.48
CA VAL A 362 6.50 2.78 0.17
C VAL A 362 7.31 3.26 1.34
N LYS A 363 8.48 3.82 1.08
CA LYS A 363 9.27 4.58 2.04
C LYS A 363 9.48 6.00 1.55
N GLN A 364 9.37 6.96 2.47
CA GLN A 364 9.51 8.39 2.22
C GLN A 364 10.65 8.95 3.05
N PHE A 365 11.65 9.52 2.41
CA PHE A 365 12.70 10.27 3.08
C PHE A 365 12.15 11.66 3.46
N PHE A 366 12.08 11.95 4.76
CA PHE A 366 11.47 13.19 5.27
C PHE A 366 12.49 14.20 5.80
N TYR A 367 13.63 13.73 6.28
CA TYR A 367 14.71 14.59 6.77
C TYR A 367 16.07 13.94 6.48
N GLN A 368 16.95 14.62 5.74
CA GLN A 368 18.24 14.06 5.31
C GLN A 368 18.06 12.61 4.80
N ASP A 369 18.68 11.64 5.47
CA ASP A 369 18.62 10.20 5.16
C ASP A 369 17.67 9.42 6.05
N TRP A 370 16.88 10.10 6.90
CA TRP A 370 15.80 9.47 7.65
C TRP A 370 14.59 9.24 6.76
N PHE A 371 14.03 8.05 6.85
CA PHE A 371 12.80 7.71 6.15
C PHE A 371 11.80 7.02 7.08
N ALA A 372 10.54 7.15 6.75
CA ALA A 372 9.45 6.36 7.30
C ALA A 372 8.67 5.71 6.17
N GLY A 373 7.94 4.64 6.47
CA GLY A 373 7.20 3.94 5.43
C GLY A 373 6.18 2.96 5.97
N LEU A 374 5.48 2.38 5.02
CA LEU A 374 4.51 1.31 5.24
C LEU A 374 4.74 0.22 4.22
N ASN A 375 4.93 -1.01 4.69
CA ASN A 375 5.00 -2.19 3.84
C ASN A 375 3.85 -3.14 4.17
N VAL A 376 3.47 -3.93 3.19
CA VAL A 376 2.69 -5.16 3.38
C VAL A 376 3.66 -6.32 3.24
N ARG A 377 3.73 -7.19 4.24
CA ARG A 377 4.38 -8.49 4.12
C ARG A 377 3.32 -9.51 3.73
N PHE A 378 3.63 -10.38 2.79
CA PHE A 378 2.72 -11.44 2.35
C PHE A 378 3.49 -12.71 2.00
N HIS A 379 2.79 -13.83 2.17
CA HIS A 379 3.23 -15.15 1.79
C HIS A 379 2.31 -15.61 0.68
N GLU A 380 2.83 -16.29 -0.31
CA GLU A 380 2.08 -16.64 -1.52
C GLU A 380 1.50 -15.40 -2.23
N ILE A 381 1.00 -15.52 -3.43
CA ILE A 381 0.42 -14.38 -4.16
C ILE A 381 -0.95 -14.06 -3.57
N GLY A 382 -1.05 -12.94 -2.84
CA GLY A 382 -2.32 -12.39 -2.34
C GLY A 382 -2.67 -12.70 -0.88
N SER A 383 -1.87 -13.48 -0.14
CA SER A 383 -2.11 -13.74 1.28
C SER A 383 -1.29 -12.79 2.16
N ALA A 384 -1.87 -11.65 2.56
CA ALA A 384 -1.22 -10.71 3.45
C ALA A 384 -1.04 -11.29 4.86
N ASP A 385 0.17 -11.14 5.41
CA ASP A 385 0.53 -11.53 6.77
C ASP A 385 0.35 -10.39 7.75
N ASN A 386 1.03 -9.26 7.49
CA ASN A 386 0.96 -8.08 8.34
C ASN A 386 1.33 -6.78 7.60
N LEU A 387 0.86 -5.67 8.14
CA LEU A 387 1.34 -4.33 7.80
C LEU A 387 2.54 -3.99 8.68
N GLU A 388 3.64 -3.56 8.06
CA GLU A 388 4.87 -3.12 8.72
C GLU A 388 5.00 -1.60 8.66
N TRP A 389 4.74 -0.92 9.78
CA TRP A 389 5.09 0.48 9.96
C TRP A 389 6.58 0.57 10.23
N ASN A 390 7.31 1.34 9.46
CA ASN A 390 8.76 1.37 9.54
C ASN A 390 9.33 2.78 9.65
N ILE A 391 10.47 2.87 10.30
CA ILE A 391 11.35 4.02 10.33
C ILE A 391 12.79 3.52 10.15
N GLY A 392 13.59 4.25 9.39
CA GLY A 392 14.96 3.85 9.14
C GLY A 392 15.85 5.01 8.76
N TYR A 393 17.12 4.68 8.67
CA TYR A 393 18.19 5.61 8.30
C TYR A 393 19.09 4.99 7.22
N LYS A 394 19.48 5.80 6.23
CA LYS A 394 20.40 5.41 5.16
C LYS A 394 21.76 6.08 5.41
N MET A 395 22.83 5.32 5.32
CA MET A 395 24.21 5.77 5.40
C MET A 395 24.89 5.57 4.05
N GLU A 396 25.41 6.62 3.45
CA GLU A 396 26.24 6.52 2.26
C GLU A 396 27.66 6.06 2.65
N MET A 397 28.23 5.14 1.84
CA MET A 397 29.56 4.55 2.05
C MET A 397 30.54 5.01 0.98
#